data_702867915c8e756fc2fc343bb82ca085
#
_entry.id   702867915c8e756fc2fc343bb82ca085
#
_cell.length_a   1.000
_cell.length_b   1.000
_cell.length_c   1.000
_cell.angle_alpha   90.00
_cell.angle_beta   90.00
_cell.angle_gamma   90.00
#
_symmetry.space_group_name_H-M   'P 1'
#
loop_
_entity.id
_entity.type
_entity.pdbx_description
1 polymer ?
#
loop_
_entity_poly.entity_id
_entity_poly.type
_entity_poly.pdbx_seq_one_letter_code
_entity_poly.pdbx_strand_id
1 'polypeptide(L)' 'IQETLSNPDIIVRSRTDPEVELFYRYYDITPVTEKYLCVLVKVLVGDLFIITAYFTDTIKSGEMLWERK' A
#
# COMPACT_ATOMS: atom_id res chain seq x y z
N ILE A 1 -3.77 9.46 1.37
CA ILE A 1 -4.27 8.29 0.64
C ILE A 1 -4.10 8.48 -0.87
N GLN A 2 -4.58 9.60 -1.41
CA GLN A 2 -4.48 9.84 -2.84
C GLN A 2 -3.03 9.93 -3.31
N GLU A 3 -2.16 10.55 -2.54
CA GLU A 3 -0.74 10.64 -2.86
C GLU A 3 -0.09 9.25 -2.85
N THR A 4 -0.47 8.40 -1.90
CA THR A 4 0.05 7.03 -1.82
C THR A 4 -0.37 6.22 -3.04
N LEU A 5 -1.60 6.39 -3.51
CA LEU A 5 -2.09 5.66 -4.68
C LEU A 5 -1.47 6.14 -5.98
N SER A 6 -1.23 7.45 -6.11
CA SER A 6 -0.69 7.99 -7.36
C SER A 6 0.84 7.96 -7.40
N ASN A 7 1.52 7.90 -6.26
CA ASN A 7 2.98 7.93 -6.21
C ASN A 7 3.51 7.04 -5.08
N PRO A 8 3.24 5.72 -5.13
CA PRO A 8 3.69 4.82 -4.08
C PRO A 8 5.19 4.54 -4.19
N ASP A 9 5.78 4.06 -3.09
CA ASP A 9 7.15 3.57 -3.10
C ASP A 9 7.20 2.07 -3.35
N ILE A 10 6.20 1.33 -2.87
CA ILE A 10 6.13 -0.13 -3.01
C ILE A 10 4.68 -0.53 -3.22
N ILE A 11 4.46 -1.49 -4.10
CA ILE A 11 3.14 -2.12 -4.29
C ILE A 11 3.31 -3.62 -4.13
N VAL A 12 2.52 -4.21 -3.24
CA VAL A 12 2.57 -5.64 -2.91
C VAL A 12 1.19 -6.25 -3.09
N ARG A 13 1.11 -7.42 -3.73
CA ARG A 13 -0.14 -8.18 -3.81
C ARG A 13 -0.29 -9.01 -2.54
N SER A 14 -1.50 -8.99 -1.95
CA SER A 14 -1.80 -9.77 -0.76
C SER A 14 -1.66 -11.27 -1.05
N ARG A 15 -1.11 -12.01 -0.07
CA ARG A 15 -1.00 -13.47 -0.18
C ARG A 15 -2.34 -14.17 0.03
N THR A 16 -3.22 -13.56 0.79
CA THR A 16 -4.49 -14.19 1.17
C THR A 16 -5.62 -13.85 0.20
N ASP A 17 -5.49 -12.73 -0.53
CA ASP A 17 -6.51 -12.31 -1.49
C ASP A 17 -5.81 -11.69 -2.70
N PRO A 18 -5.77 -12.41 -3.85
CA PRO A 18 -5.04 -11.92 -5.02
C PRO A 18 -5.66 -10.68 -5.66
N GLU A 19 -6.87 -10.30 -5.26
CA GLU A 19 -7.50 -9.06 -5.73
C GLU A 19 -7.13 -7.87 -4.87
N VAL A 20 -6.42 -8.07 -3.75
CA VAL A 20 -6.05 -6.99 -2.85
C VAL A 20 -4.59 -6.61 -3.07
N GLU A 21 -4.35 -5.33 -3.29
CA GLU A 21 -3.02 -4.77 -3.43
C GLU A 21 -2.77 -3.77 -2.31
N LEU A 22 -1.56 -3.77 -1.78
CA LEU A 22 -1.13 -2.89 -0.71
C LEU A 22 -0.18 -1.85 -1.29
N PHE A 23 -0.58 -0.59 -1.22
CA PHE A 23 0.23 0.52 -1.69
C PHE A 23 0.91 1.17 -0.50
N TYR A 24 2.24 1.20 -0.49
CA TYR A 24 3.03 1.77 0.59
C TYR A 24 3.74 3.02 0.13
N ARG A 25 3.68 4.07 0.95
CA ARG A 25 4.48 5.27 0.74
C ARG A 25 5.21 5.61 2.02
N TYR A 26 6.50 5.82 1.90
CA TYR A 26 7.36 6.17 3.03
C TYR A 26 7.24 7.67 3.35
N TYR A 27 7.11 7.97 4.63
CA TYR A 27 7.14 9.34 5.15
C TYR A 27 8.15 9.37 6.29
N ASP A 28 9.17 10.21 6.17
CA ASP A 28 10.21 10.34 7.19
C ASP A 28 9.84 11.37 8.27
N ILE A 29 8.82 12.20 8.03
CA ILE A 29 8.32 13.18 8.99
C ILE A 29 6.87 12.84 9.30
N THR A 30 6.65 12.20 10.45
CA THR A 30 5.31 11.86 10.90
C THR A 30 5.22 12.03 12.42
N PRO A 31 4.02 12.31 12.96
CA PRO A 31 3.84 12.39 14.41
C PRO A 31 3.80 11.02 15.10
N VAL A 32 3.86 9.93 14.33
CA VAL A 32 3.86 8.57 14.85
C VAL A 32 5.17 7.89 14.51
N THR A 33 5.44 6.75 15.14
CA THR A 33 6.67 5.99 14.91
C THR A 33 6.63 5.18 13.63
N GLU A 34 5.44 4.82 13.17
CA GLU A 34 5.23 4.09 11.91
C GLU A 34 5.45 5.05 10.74
N LYS A 35 6.28 4.63 9.78
CA LYS A 35 6.78 5.52 8.74
C LYS A 35 6.20 5.27 7.35
N TYR A 36 5.48 4.17 7.16
CA TYR A 36 4.81 3.90 5.90
C TYR A 36 3.32 4.12 6.05
N LEU A 37 2.72 4.80 5.09
CA LEU A 37 1.27 4.79 4.94
C LEU A 37 0.93 3.64 4.00
N CYS A 38 0.14 2.69 4.50
CA CYS A 38 -0.32 1.55 3.74
C CYS A 38 -1.78 1.74 3.37
N VAL A 39 -2.09 1.70 2.09
CA VAL A 39 -3.46 1.76 1.59
C VAL A 39 -3.80 0.41 0.98
N LEU A 40 -4.81 -0.25 1.52
CA LEU A 40 -5.32 -1.51 1.00
C LEU A 40 -6.39 -1.22 -0.04
N VAL A 41 -6.20 -1.77 -1.23
CA VAL A 41 -7.08 -1.54 -2.37
C VAL A 41 -7.53 -2.88 -2.92
N LYS A 42 -8.83 -3.04 -3.16
CA LYS A 42 -9.35 -4.19 -3.88
C LYS A 42 -9.49 -3.83 -5.35
N VAL A 43 -8.82 -4.61 -6.20
CA VAL A 43 -8.78 -4.35 -7.64
C VAL A 43 -9.71 -5.35 -8.32
N LEU A 44 -10.74 -4.84 -8.97
CA LEU A 44 -11.69 -5.64 -9.73
C LEU A 44 -11.65 -5.19 -11.18
N VAL A 45 -12.17 -6.03 -12.08
CA VAL A 45 -12.20 -5.67 -13.50
C VAL A 45 -13.00 -4.38 -13.67
N GLY A 46 -12.32 -3.33 -14.16
CA GLY A 46 -12.94 -2.04 -14.39
C GLY A 46 -13.21 -1.20 -13.16
N ASP A 47 -12.76 -1.63 -11.97
CA ASP A 47 -13.04 -0.86 -10.75
C ASP A 47 -11.95 -1.05 -9.71
N LEU A 48 -11.94 -0.15 -8.72
CA LEU A 48 -10.93 -0.13 -7.68
C LEU A 48 -11.56 0.45 -6.41
N PHE A 49 -11.45 -0.30 -5.30
CA PHE A 49 -12.04 0.11 -4.02
C PHE A 49 -10.96 0.24 -2.97
N ILE A 50 -10.97 1.36 -2.23
CA ILE A 50 -10.12 1.53 -1.06
C ILE A 50 -10.80 0.83 0.12
N ILE A 51 -10.12 -0.18 0.67
CA ILE A 51 -10.64 -0.94 1.81
C ILE A 51 -10.35 -0.20 3.11
N THR A 52 -9.07 0.17 3.31
CA THR A 52 -8.64 0.86 4.52
C THR A 52 -7.26 1.47 4.28
N ALA A 53 -6.85 2.34 5.20
CA ALA A 53 -5.51 2.92 5.18
C ALA A 53 -5.03 3.05 6.62
N TYR A 54 -3.73 2.80 6.85
CA TYR A 54 -3.13 2.90 8.18
C TYR A 54 -1.63 3.10 8.07
N PHE A 55 -1.04 3.62 9.15
CA PHE A 55 0.42 3.73 9.24
C PHE A 55 1.00 2.44 9.79
N THR A 56 2.18 2.07 9.30
CA THR A 56 2.88 0.85 9.72
C THR A 56 4.38 1.08 9.59
N ASP A 57 5.16 0.37 10.39
CA ASP A 57 6.62 0.40 10.31
C ASP A 57 7.17 -0.79 9.51
N THR A 58 6.29 -1.69 9.05
CA THR A 58 6.71 -2.89 8.32
C THR A 58 5.91 -3.04 7.05
N ILE A 59 6.51 -3.71 6.06
CA ILE A 59 5.85 -4.05 4.81
C ILE A 59 5.49 -5.53 4.87
N LYS A 60 4.21 -5.84 4.68
CA LYS A 60 3.74 -7.23 4.71
C LYS A 60 4.34 -8.01 3.56
N SER A 61 4.68 -9.27 3.83
CA SER A 61 5.17 -10.15 2.79
C SER A 61 4.04 -10.48 1.80
N GLY A 62 4.42 -10.63 0.54
CA GLY A 62 3.50 -10.92 -0.53
C GLY A 62 4.25 -10.84 -1.84
N GLU A 63 3.52 -10.84 -2.94
CA GLU A 63 4.13 -10.70 -4.26
C GLU A 63 4.47 -9.24 -4.52
N MET A 64 5.75 -8.94 -4.71
CA MET A 64 6.20 -7.60 -5.04
C MET A 64 5.77 -7.27 -6.47
N LEU A 65 4.84 -6.32 -6.63
CA LEU A 65 4.35 -5.90 -7.94
C LEU A 65 5.19 -4.77 -8.51
N TRP A 66 5.63 -3.87 -7.66
CA TRP A 66 6.40 -2.69 -8.10
C TRP A 66 7.15 -2.10 -6.91
N GLU A 67 8.34 -1.59 -7.18
CA GLU A 67 9.16 -0.92 -6.17
C GLU A 67 9.86 0.27 -6.82
N ARG A 68 9.80 1.40 -6.16
CA ARG A 68 10.52 2.60 -6.61
C ARG A 68 12.03 2.40 -6.45
N LYS A 69 12.77 2.78 -7.44
CA LYS A 69 14.24 2.68 -7.43
C LYS A 69 14.90 4.05 -7.33
#